data_dd33583254a43e6fd63fdc277d32bc21
#
_entry.id   dd33583254a43e6fd63fdc277d32bc21
#
_cell.length_a   1.000
_cell.length_b   1.000
_cell.length_c   1.000
_cell.angle_alpha   90.00
_cell.angle_beta   90.00
_cell.angle_gamma   90.00
#
_symmetry.space_group_name_H-M   'P 1'
#
loop_
_entity.id
_entity.type
_entity.pdbx_description
1 polymer ?
#
loop_
_entity_poly.entity_id
_entity_poly.type
_entity_poly.pdbx_seq_one_letter_code
_entity_poly.pdbx_strand_id
1 'polypeptide(L)'
;DRLRSRGLGDVYKRQALITIFALLMFVILKVDFGPMKLHEDNAAKGDLYTTPDRPYANANPDVIKGNGKVIDLVFPIVSLIICCVIGMIYTGGFFSGTPFIEAFSDCDAPVGLMLGSFFAMVITVFFYAVRKVLPFKESFACIPEGFKAMVPAILILTFAWTLKSMTDSLGAKEYVAGLVNGASGSLLNFLPAIIFLVAIFLAFATGTSWGTFGILIPIVVNTFSGTDNTMMIISISACMAGAVCGDHCSPISDTTIMASAGAQCNHMNHVSTQLPYVVVVAAVSFITYIIAGFIHNPVVPLIIGIVLMTLTIILIKYIVNQKQSNS
;
A
#
# COMPACT_ATOMS: atom_id res chain seq x y z
N ASP A 1 -7.61 -24.34 3.95
CA ASP A 1 -8.05 -22.96 3.65
C ASP A 1 -8.06 -22.03 4.88
N ARG A 2 -8.50 -22.49 6.05
CA ARG A 2 -8.50 -21.67 7.28
C ARG A 2 -7.09 -21.28 7.77
N LEU A 3 -6.09 -22.12 7.54
CA LEU A 3 -4.69 -21.81 7.86
C LEU A 3 -4.07 -20.82 6.86
N ARG A 4 -4.52 -20.84 5.59
CA ARG A 4 -4.07 -19.90 4.55
C ARG A 4 -4.50 -18.47 4.84
N SER A 5 -5.76 -18.24 5.20
CA SER A 5 -6.28 -16.89 5.46
C SER A 5 -5.68 -16.26 6.71
N ARG A 6 -5.43 -17.03 7.78
CA ARG A 6 -4.77 -16.55 8.99
C ARG A 6 -3.29 -16.22 8.76
N GLY A 7 -2.55 -17.08 8.03
CA GLY A 7 -1.14 -16.85 7.74
C GLY A 7 -0.88 -15.61 6.90
N LEU A 8 -1.63 -15.40 5.83
CA LEU A 8 -1.50 -14.23 4.95
C LEU A 8 -1.81 -12.91 5.67
N GLY A 9 -2.90 -12.87 6.46
CA GLY A 9 -3.24 -11.69 7.24
C GLY A 9 -2.19 -11.31 8.28
N ASP A 10 -1.56 -12.30 8.92
CA ASP A 10 -0.56 -12.05 9.96
C ASP A 10 0.77 -11.55 9.39
N VAL A 11 1.19 -12.01 8.23
CA VAL A 11 2.43 -11.57 7.58
C VAL A 11 2.30 -10.16 7.01
N TYR A 12 1.18 -9.82 6.39
CA TYR A 12 0.90 -8.48 5.90
C TYR A 12 0.83 -7.44 7.04
N LYS A 13 0.15 -7.76 8.13
CA LYS A 13 0.08 -6.90 9.33
C LYS A 13 1.46 -6.57 9.91
N ARG A 14 2.40 -7.50 9.87
CA ARG A 14 3.74 -7.32 10.43
C ARG A 14 4.59 -6.32 9.68
N GLN A 15 4.50 -6.30 8.35
CA GLN A 15 5.25 -5.33 7.56
C GLN A 15 4.68 -3.93 7.70
N ALA A 16 3.36 -3.78 7.75
CA ALA A 16 2.72 -2.52 8.09
C ALA A 16 3.20 -2.00 9.45
N LEU A 17 3.42 -2.88 10.44
CA LEU A 17 3.97 -2.51 11.74
C LEU A 17 5.41 -1.98 11.64
N ILE A 18 6.29 -2.58 10.84
CA ILE A 18 7.66 -2.08 10.65
C ILE A 18 7.64 -0.69 9.99
N THR A 19 6.79 -0.49 8.99
CA THR A 19 6.67 0.81 8.32
C THR A 19 6.13 1.88 9.27
N ILE A 20 5.07 1.59 10.03
CA ILE A 20 4.54 2.50 11.04
C ILE A 20 5.60 2.81 12.09
N PHE A 21 6.34 1.80 12.55
CA PHE A 21 7.44 1.99 13.50
C PHE A 21 8.53 2.90 12.94
N ALA A 22 8.95 2.69 11.69
CA ALA A 22 9.94 3.53 11.02
C ALA A 22 9.46 4.99 10.91
N LEU A 23 8.22 5.22 10.47
CA LEU A 23 7.62 6.55 10.39
C LEU A 23 7.60 7.24 11.76
N LEU A 24 7.15 6.55 12.80
CA LEU A 24 7.14 7.10 14.16
C LEU A 24 8.55 7.45 14.63
N MET A 25 9.53 6.60 14.35
CA MET A 25 10.93 6.86 14.72
C MET A 25 11.52 8.07 13.99
N PHE A 26 11.26 8.23 12.68
CA PHE A 26 11.70 9.43 11.95
C PHE A 26 11.09 10.70 12.53
N VAL A 27 9.79 10.69 12.83
CA VAL A 27 9.08 11.83 13.41
C VAL A 27 9.57 12.14 14.83
N ILE A 28 9.64 11.14 15.72
CA ILE A 28 10.06 11.33 17.12
C ILE A 28 11.51 11.80 17.22
N LEU A 29 12.40 11.22 16.42
CA LEU A 29 13.81 11.57 16.41
C LEU A 29 14.11 12.84 15.60
N LYS A 30 13.12 13.40 14.88
CA LYS A 30 13.27 14.57 13.99
C LYS A 30 14.46 14.39 13.05
N VAL A 31 14.46 13.31 12.30
CA VAL A 31 15.53 12.95 11.37
C VAL A 31 15.10 13.28 9.96
N ASP A 32 15.56 14.42 9.46
CA ASP A 32 15.36 14.83 8.08
C ASP A 32 16.68 14.76 7.32
N PHE A 33 16.68 14.09 6.17
CA PHE A 33 17.84 13.88 5.35
C PHE A 33 17.50 13.93 3.85
N GLY A 34 18.53 14.03 3.01
CA GLY A 34 18.35 14.20 1.58
C GLY A 34 17.61 15.50 1.22
N PRO A 35 16.83 15.50 0.13
CA PRO A 35 16.07 16.67 -0.30
C PRO A 35 15.06 17.17 0.74
N MET A 36 14.50 16.29 1.58
CA MET A 36 13.52 16.67 2.60
C MET A 36 14.05 17.70 3.58
N LYS A 37 15.31 17.57 3.97
CA LYS A 37 15.93 18.54 4.89
C LYS A 37 15.89 19.97 4.37
N LEU A 38 16.12 20.17 3.07
CA LEU A 38 16.05 21.49 2.44
C LEU A 38 14.62 22.04 2.49
N HIS A 39 13.62 21.18 2.25
CA HIS A 39 12.22 21.58 2.31
C HIS A 39 11.78 21.94 3.73
N GLU A 40 12.20 21.17 4.75
CA GLU A 40 11.92 21.48 6.16
C GLU A 40 12.59 22.79 6.61
N ASP A 41 13.87 23.00 6.26
CA ASP A 41 14.60 24.22 6.59
C ASP A 41 13.95 25.47 5.96
N ASN A 42 13.40 25.36 4.75
CA ASN A 42 12.71 26.45 4.07
C ASN A 42 11.28 26.64 4.61
N ALA A 43 10.57 25.58 4.91
CA ALA A 43 9.26 25.65 5.54
C ALA A 43 9.30 26.34 6.91
N ALA A 44 10.35 26.07 7.71
CA ALA A 44 10.59 26.77 8.97
C ALA A 44 10.82 28.29 8.79
N LYS A 45 11.27 28.73 7.61
CA LYS A 45 11.44 30.15 7.24
C LYS A 45 10.18 30.74 6.56
N GLY A 46 9.14 29.94 6.38
CA GLY A 46 7.87 30.34 5.76
C GLY A 46 7.77 30.08 4.25
N ASP A 47 8.79 29.48 3.61
CA ASP A 47 8.71 29.04 2.22
C ASP A 47 8.27 27.57 2.14
N LEU A 48 6.98 27.38 1.87
CA LEU A 48 6.36 26.04 1.81
C LEU A 48 6.66 25.29 0.51
N TYR A 49 7.15 25.94 -0.54
CA TYR A 49 7.32 25.32 -1.85
C TYR A 49 8.77 25.00 -2.20
N THR A 50 9.75 25.75 -1.66
CA THR A 50 11.20 25.58 -1.90
C THR A 50 11.63 25.81 -3.35
N THR A 51 10.83 25.36 -4.33
CA THR A 51 11.10 25.50 -5.78
C THR A 51 10.30 26.65 -6.38
N PRO A 52 10.76 27.25 -7.52
CA PRO A 52 10.03 28.33 -8.21
C PRO A 52 8.65 27.91 -8.68
N ASP A 53 8.47 26.62 -8.96
CA ASP A 53 7.17 26.05 -9.33
C ASP A 53 6.26 25.96 -8.11
N ARG A 54 5.22 26.78 -8.11
CA ARG A 54 4.26 26.94 -7.01
C ARG A 54 2.85 26.65 -7.50
N PRO A 55 2.51 25.37 -7.80
CA PRO A 55 1.28 25.02 -8.53
C PRO A 55 -0.01 25.46 -7.82
N TYR A 56 0.03 25.66 -6.50
CA TYR A 56 -1.14 26.04 -5.70
C TYR A 56 -1.06 27.43 -5.06
N ALA A 57 -0.02 28.22 -5.37
CA ALA A 57 0.17 29.54 -4.75
C ALA A 57 -0.97 30.52 -5.05
N ASN A 58 -1.66 30.34 -6.17
CA ASN A 58 -2.80 31.13 -6.61
C ASN A 58 -4.13 30.35 -6.50
N ALA A 59 -4.15 29.22 -5.81
CA ALA A 59 -5.39 28.50 -5.52
C ALA A 59 -6.28 29.43 -4.69
N ASN A 60 -7.35 29.94 -5.34
CA ASN A 60 -8.27 30.87 -4.69
C ASN A 60 -8.94 30.19 -3.51
N PRO A 61 -8.78 30.69 -2.28
CA PRO A 61 -9.51 30.18 -1.13
C PRO A 61 -11.02 30.36 -1.26
N ASP A 62 -11.48 31.19 -2.20
CA ASP A 62 -12.90 31.43 -2.49
C ASP A 62 -13.64 30.24 -3.11
N VAL A 63 -12.95 29.21 -3.57
CA VAL A 63 -13.59 27.97 -4.05
C VAL A 63 -14.11 27.11 -2.87
N ILE A 64 -13.64 27.38 -1.65
CA ILE A 64 -14.14 26.74 -0.42
C ILE A 64 -15.33 27.55 0.13
N LYS A 65 -16.33 27.77 -0.68
CA LYS A 65 -17.63 28.26 -0.20
C LYS A 65 -18.43 27.10 0.37
N GLY A 66 -18.13 26.73 1.59
CA GLY A 66 -18.91 25.69 2.25
C GLY A 66 -18.90 25.86 3.75
N ASN A 67 -20.08 25.68 4.37
CA ASN A 67 -20.22 25.48 5.79
C ASN A 67 -19.69 24.09 6.22
N GLY A 68 -18.62 23.60 5.55
CA GLY A 68 -18.01 22.31 5.78
C GLY A 68 -17.44 22.22 7.21
N LYS A 69 -17.75 21.14 7.90
CA LYS A 69 -17.21 20.80 9.22
C LYS A 69 -16.44 19.49 9.14
N VAL A 70 -15.57 19.24 10.10
CA VAL A 70 -14.82 17.98 10.21
C VAL A 70 -15.72 16.75 10.10
N ILE A 71 -16.94 16.82 10.62
CA ILE A 71 -17.93 15.73 10.53
C ILE A 71 -18.30 15.38 9.08
N ASP A 72 -18.23 16.33 8.15
CA ASP A 72 -18.57 16.11 6.76
C ASP A 72 -17.50 15.29 6.02
N LEU A 73 -16.29 15.24 6.57
CA LEU A 73 -15.23 14.32 6.13
C LEU A 73 -15.28 12.98 6.88
N VAL A 74 -15.44 13.02 8.19
CA VAL A 74 -15.35 11.83 9.05
C VAL A 74 -16.54 10.90 8.85
N PHE A 75 -17.76 11.45 8.76
CA PHE A 75 -18.98 10.65 8.65
C PHE A 75 -19.02 9.73 7.43
N PRO A 76 -18.70 10.18 6.20
CA PRO A 76 -18.64 9.31 5.01
C PRO A 76 -17.64 8.16 5.17
N ILE A 77 -16.47 8.44 5.75
CA ILE A 77 -15.42 7.41 5.95
C ILE A 77 -15.91 6.35 6.96
N VAL A 78 -16.44 6.79 8.10
CA VAL A 78 -16.98 5.88 9.12
C VAL A 78 -18.17 5.09 8.58
N SER A 79 -19.07 5.74 7.84
CA SER A 79 -20.22 5.09 7.19
C SER A 79 -19.74 4.03 6.19
N LEU A 80 -18.73 4.34 5.38
CA LEU A 80 -18.15 3.38 4.43
C LEU A 80 -17.60 2.14 5.15
N ILE A 81 -16.80 2.34 6.20
CA ILE A 81 -16.22 1.23 6.98
C ILE A 81 -17.33 0.35 7.58
N ILE A 82 -18.33 0.96 8.23
CA ILE A 82 -19.42 0.22 8.85
C ILE A 82 -20.23 -0.56 7.80
N CYS A 83 -20.62 0.08 6.70
CA CYS A 83 -21.40 -0.56 5.65
C CYS A 83 -20.61 -1.71 4.98
N CYS A 84 -19.31 -1.55 4.75
CA CYS A 84 -18.48 -2.61 4.19
C CYS A 84 -18.34 -3.79 5.17
N VAL A 85 -18.14 -3.54 6.45
CA VAL A 85 -18.10 -4.60 7.47
C VAL A 85 -19.44 -5.35 7.52
N ILE A 86 -20.56 -4.63 7.53
CA ILE A 86 -21.91 -5.24 7.49
C ILE A 86 -22.09 -6.05 6.21
N GLY A 87 -21.69 -5.53 5.05
CA GLY A 87 -21.76 -6.25 3.77
C GLY A 87 -20.95 -7.54 3.79
N MET A 88 -19.75 -7.53 4.35
CA MET A 88 -18.89 -8.72 4.48
C MET A 88 -19.50 -9.77 5.39
N ILE A 89 -19.94 -9.40 6.60
CA ILE A 89 -20.57 -10.37 7.52
C ILE A 89 -21.92 -10.88 7.00
N TYR A 90 -22.64 -10.06 6.20
CA TYR A 90 -23.87 -10.50 5.53
C TYR A 90 -23.60 -11.62 4.53
N THR A 91 -22.62 -11.45 3.65
CA THR A 91 -22.23 -12.46 2.66
C THR A 91 -21.64 -13.71 3.31
N GLY A 92 -21.04 -13.60 4.49
CA GLY A 92 -20.54 -14.73 5.28
C GLY A 92 -21.58 -15.46 6.13
N GLY A 93 -22.87 -15.07 6.04
CA GLY A 93 -23.96 -15.78 6.71
C GLY A 93 -24.15 -15.46 8.20
N PHE A 94 -23.62 -14.33 8.69
CA PHE A 94 -23.77 -13.92 10.10
C PHE A 94 -25.24 -13.84 10.53
N PHE A 95 -26.08 -13.29 9.68
CA PHE A 95 -27.53 -13.17 9.96
C PHE A 95 -28.28 -14.49 9.84
N SER A 96 -27.62 -15.56 9.34
CA SER A 96 -28.12 -16.93 9.28
C SER A 96 -27.61 -17.80 10.42
N GLY A 97 -26.90 -17.19 11.42
CA GLY A 97 -26.44 -17.88 12.63
C GLY A 97 -24.96 -18.28 12.63
N THR A 98 -24.18 -17.90 11.62
CA THR A 98 -22.72 -18.13 11.61
C THR A 98 -22.04 -17.18 12.62
N PRO A 99 -21.10 -17.66 13.45
CA PRO A 99 -20.35 -16.79 14.37
C PRO A 99 -19.61 -15.67 13.62
N PHE A 100 -19.48 -14.48 14.22
CA PHE A 100 -18.91 -13.30 13.60
C PHE A 100 -17.53 -13.55 12.94
N ILE A 101 -16.64 -14.26 13.64
CA ILE A 101 -15.28 -14.53 13.14
C ILE A 101 -15.32 -15.43 11.90
N GLU A 102 -16.18 -16.45 11.89
CA GLU A 102 -16.35 -17.35 10.75
C GLU A 102 -17.03 -16.62 9.59
N ALA A 103 -18.11 -15.90 9.85
CA ALA A 103 -18.79 -15.11 8.84
C ALA A 103 -17.85 -14.08 8.17
N PHE A 104 -16.98 -13.43 8.92
CA PHE A 104 -16.01 -12.50 8.38
C PHE A 104 -14.87 -13.19 7.60
N SER A 105 -14.47 -14.40 8.03
CA SER A 105 -13.41 -15.18 7.38
C SER A 105 -13.86 -15.81 6.06
N ASP A 106 -15.10 -16.28 6.01
CA ASP A 106 -15.66 -17.05 4.88
C ASP A 106 -16.54 -16.17 3.97
N CYS A 107 -16.51 -14.83 4.15
CA CYS A 107 -17.31 -13.90 3.38
C CYS A 107 -16.89 -13.83 1.90
N ASP A 108 -17.86 -13.55 1.03
CA ASP A 108 -17.59 -13.08 -0.33
C ASP A 108 -17.24 -11.58 -0.26
N ALA A 109 -15.94 -11.30 -0.04
CA ALA A 109 -15.46 -9.93 0.16
C ALA A 109 -15.77 -9.01 -1.04
N PRO A 110 -15.58 -9.39 -2.32
CA PRO A 110 -15.97 -8.57 -3.46
C PRO A 110 -17.44 -8.14 -3.43
N VAL A 111 -18.36 -9.08 -3.20
CA VAL A 111 -19.79 -8.78 -3.13
C VAL A 111 -20.13 -7.95 -1.88
N GLY A 112 -19.55 -8.30 -0.73
CA GLY A 112 -19.74 -7.57 0.52
C GLY A 112 -19.28 -6.11 0.44
N LEU A 113 -18.11 -5.86 -0.16
CA LEU A 113 -17.58 -4.51 -0.36
C LEU A 113 -18.38 -3.70 -1.38
N MET A 114 -18.84 -4.35 -2.47
CA MET A 114 -19.71 -3.71 -3.46
C MET A 114 -21.02 -3.23 -2.85
N LEU A 115 -21.69 -4.09 -2.11
CA LEU A 115 -22.95 -3.74 -1.41
C LEU A 115 -22.68 -2.66 -0.35
N GLY A 116 -21.65 -2.83 0.47
CA GLY A 116 -21.30 -1.88 1.53
C GLY A 116 -21.00 -0.49 0.99
N SER A 117 -20.18 -0.38 -0.07
CA SER A 117 -19.86 0.90 -0.69
C SER A 117 -21.07 1.57 -1.36
N PHE A 118 -21.95 0.80 -1.96
CA PHE A 118 -23.19 1.32 -2.54
C PHE A 118 -24.08 1.94 -1.45
N PHE A 119 -24.34 1.24 -0.36
CA PHE A 119 -25.14 1.78 0.74
C PHE A 119 -24.48 2.97 1.43
N ALA A 120 -23.17 2.93 1.62
CA ALA A 120 -22.42 4.06 2.17
C ALA A 120 -22.51 5.32 1.29
N MET A 121 -22.46 5.14 -0.04
CA MET A 121 -22.65 6.24 -1.00
C MET A 121 -24.05 6.84 -0.86
N VAL A 122 -25.10 6.03 -0.81
CA VAL A 122 -26.48 6.51 -0.63
C VAL A 122 -26.63 7.28 0.68
N ILE A 123 -26.10 6.73 1.78
CA ILE A 123 -26.13 7.38 3.11
C ILE A 123 -25.37 8.71 3.07
N THR A 124 -24.21 8.76 2.42
CA THR A 124 -23.40 9.98 2.31
C THR A 124 -24.10 11.06 1.51
N VAL A 125 -24.70 10.73 0.36
CA VAL A 125 -25.46 11.68 -0.46
C VAL A 125 -26.65 12.22 0.34
N PHE A 126 -27.38 11.36 1.03
CA PHE A 126 -28.50 11.77 1.91
C PHE A 126 -28.03 12.69 3.04
N PHE A 127 -26.93 12.34 3.71
CA PHE A 127 -26.34 13.14 4.78
C PHE A 127 -25.95 14.55 4.29
N TYR A 128 -25.32 14.68 3.13
CA TYR A 128 -24.95 15.97 2.55
C TYR A 128 -26.18 16.78 2.13
N ALA A 129 -27.21 16.12 1.61
CA ALA A 129 -28.47 16.77 1.27
C ALA A 129 -29.20 17.37 2.51
N VAL A 130 -29.28 16.59 3.61
CA VAL A 130 -29.88 17.03 4.89
C VAL A 130 -29.08 18.19 5.49
N ARG A 131 -27.77 18.11 5.48
CA ARG A 131 -26.87 19.14 6.03
C ARG A 131 -26.71 20.35 5.11
N LYS A 132 -27.20 20.28 3.88
CA LYS A 132 -27.05 21.33 2.84
C LYS A 132 -25.59 21.74 2.62
N VAL A 133 -24.65 20.78 2.74
CA VAL A 133 -23.21 20.99 2.49
C VAL A 133 -22.94 21.15 1.00
N LEU A 134 -23.56 20.27 0.19
CA LEU A 134 -23.48 20.26 -1.26
C LEU A 134 -24.88 20.22 -1.88
N PRO A 135 -25.12 20.95 -3.00
CA PRO A 135 -26.33 20.78 -3.80
C PRO A 135 -26.43 19.32 -4.29
N PHE A 136 -27.64 18.80 -4.34
CA PHE A 136 -27.91 17.44 -4.82
C PHE A 136 -27.32 17.16 -6.20
N LYS A 137 -27.41 18.14 -7.11
CA LYS A 137 -26.84 18.07 -8.46
C LYS A 137 -25.32 17.85 -8.45
N GLU A 138 -24.61 18.53 -7.58
CA GLU A 138 -23.14 18.40 -7.45
C GLU A 138 -22.76 17.06 -6.85
N SER A 139 -23.49 16.59 -5.83
CA SER A 139 -23.26 15.26 -5.24
C SER A 139 -23.42 14.15 -6.28
N PHE A 140 -24.42 14.24 -7.16
CA PHE A 140 -24.60 13.28 -8.24
C PHE A 140 -23.58 13.42 -9.37
N ALA A 141 -23.07 14.61 -9.63
CA ALA A 141 -21.99 14.82 -10.60
C ALA A 141 -20.66 14.17 -10.20
N CYS A 142 -20.43 13.94 -8.89
CA CYS A 142 -19.25 13.23 -8.42
C CYS A 142 -19.23 11.73 -8.77
N ILE A 143 -20.40 11.10 -9.00
CA ILE A 143 -20.49 9.66 -9.29
C ILE A 143 -19.80 9.30 -10.61
N PRO A 144 -20.12 9.95 -11.76
CA PRO A 144 -19.40 9.71 -13.01
C PRO A 144 -17.89 9.99 -12.91
N GLU A 145 -17.49 11.00 -12.15
CA GLU A 145 -16.07 11.31 -11.96
C GLU A 145 -15.36 10.22 -11.17
N GLY A 146 -16.01 9.65 -10.15
CA GLY A 146 -15.51 8.48 -9.42
C GLY A 146 -15.35 7.26 -10.33
N PHE A 147 -16.31 6.99 -11.24
CA PHE A 147 -16.17 5.93 -12.23
C PHE A 147 -14.99 6.17 -13.18
N LYS A 148 -14.83 7.38 -13.70
CA LYS A 148 -13.68 7.75 -14.55
C LYS A 148 -12.36 7.54 -13.85
N ALA A 149 -12.27 7.90 -12.56
CA ALA A 149 -11.07 7.70 -11.74
C ALA A 149 -10.71 6.21 -11.57
N MET A 150 -11.69 5.30 -11.60
CA MET A 150 -11.48 3.85 -11.48
C MET A 150 -11.16 3.15 -12.80
N VAL A 151 -11.40 3.77 -13.96
CA VAL A 151 -11.15 3.15 -15.27
C VAL A 151 -9.71 2.64 -15.43
N PRO A 152 -8.64 3.38 -15.07
CA PRO A 152 -7.28 2.88 -15.17
C PRO A 152 -7.06 1.61 -14.34
N ALA A 153 -7.54 1.58 -13.10
CA ALA A 153 -7.40 0.41 -12.22
C ALA A 153 -8.13 -0.81 -12.78
N ILE A 154 -9.36 -0.64 -13.29
CA ILE A 154 -10.15 -1.71 -13.92
C ILE A 154 -9.44 -2.27 -15.15
N LEU A 155 -8.90 -1.39 -16.02
CA LEU A 155 -8.16 -1.80 -17.22
C LEU A 155 -6.91 -2.60 -16.85
N ILE A 156 -6.12 -2.13 -15.87
CA ILE A 156 -4.91 -2.83 -15.42
C ILE A 156 -5.26 -4.21 -14.90
N LEU A 157 -6.28 -4.34 -14.05
CA LEU A 157 -6.71 -5.63 -13.51
C LEU A 157 -7.21 -6.56 -14.63
N THR A 158 -7.98 -6.04 -15.57
CA THR A 158 -8.48 -6.82 -16.72
C THR A 158 -7.33 -7.36 -17.57
N PHE A 159 -6.33 -6.52 -17.89
CA PHE A 159 -5.16 -6.97 -18.64
C PHE A 159 -4.28 -7.92 -17.84
N ALA A 160 -4.13 -7.72 -16.52
CA ALA A 160 -3.39 -8.62 -15.66
C ALA A 160 -4.03 -10.02 -15.61
N TRP A 161 -5.36 -10.11 -15.51
CA TRP A 161 -6.08 -11.39 -15.56
C TRP A 161 -6.01 -12.06 -16.93
N THR A 162 -6.07 -11.27 -18.00
CA THR A 162 -5.88 -11.77 -19.36
C THR A 162 -4.47 -12.34 -19.54
N LEU A 163 -3.44 -11.59 -19.11
CA LEU A 163 -2.04 -12.05 -19.16
C LEU A 163 -1.86 -13.33 -18.33
N LYS A 164 -2.45 -13.38 -17.12
CA LYS A 164 -2.43 -14.59 -16.29
C LYS A 164 -3.04 -15.79 -17.02
N SER A 165 -4.21 -15.61 -17.63
CA SER A 165 -4.89 -16.68 -18.37
C SER A 165 -4.06 -17.17 -19.56
N MET A 166 -3.42 -16.26 -20.30
CA MET A 166 -2.51 -16.58 -21.41
C MET A 166 -1.26 -17.32 -20.90
N THR A 167 -0.68 -16.87 -19.80
CA THR A 167 0.50 -17.48 -19.17
C THR A 167 0.20 -18.89 -18.68
N ASP A 168 -0.98 -19.11 -18.08
CA ASP A 168 -1.45 -20.43 -17.65
C ASP A 168 -1.64 -21.37 -18.86
N SER A 169 -2.16 -20.87 -19.98
CA SER A 169 -2.34 -21.67 -21.21
C SER A 169 -1.05 -22.04 -21.91
N LEU A 170 0.03 -21.28 -21.68
CA LEU A 170 1.38 -21.55 -22.20
C LEU A 170 2.16 -22.58 -21.36
N GLY A 171 1.58 -23.12 -20.29
CA GLY A 171 2.28 -24.06 -19.41
C GLY A 171 3.37 -23.41 -18.54
N ALA A 172 3.22 -22.14 -18.21
CA ALA A 172 4.21 -21.44 -17.39
C ALA A 172 4.39 -22.05 -15.99
N LYS A 173 3.34 -22.70 -15.47
CA LYS A 173 3.38 -23.41 -14.19
C LYS A 173 4.41 -24.54 -14.20
N GLU A 174 4.31 -25.39 -15.22
CA GLU A 174 5.17 -26.56 -15.40
C GLU A 174 6.61 -26.13 -15.65
N TYR A 175 6.80 -25.06 -16.45
CA TYR A 175 8.13 -24.50 -16.72
C TYR A 175 8.78 -23.95 -15.45
N VAL A 176 8.07 -23.12 -14.69
CA VAL A 176 8.58 -22.54 -13.42
C VAL A 176 8.81 -23.63 -12.38
N ALA A 177 7.89 -24.60 -12.25
CA ALA A 177 8.08 -25.74 -11.35
C ALA A 177 9.33 -26.55 -11.73
N GLY A 178 9.59 -26.75 -13.02
CA GLY A 178 10.81 -27.41 -13.52
C GLY A 178 12.09 -26.64 -13.15
N LEU A 179 12.08 -25.32 -13.29
CA LEU A 179 13.22 -24.46 -12.88
C LEU A 179 13.46 -24.51 -11.36
N VAL A 180 12.39 -24.46 -10.57
CA VAL A 180 12.48 -24.50 -9.10
C VAL A 180 12.97 -25.84 -8.61
N ASN A 181 12.47 -26.94 -9.19
CA ASN A 181 12.92 -28.30 -8.85
C ASN A 181 14.37 -28.56 -9.26
N GLY A 182 14.87 -27.87 -10.29
CA GLY A 182 16.28 -27.91 -10.71
C GLY A 182 17.19 -26.97 -9.91
N ALA A 183 16.63 -26.02 -9.16
CA ALA A 183 17.40 -25.11 -8.32
C ALA A 183 17.85 -25.81 -7.05
N SER A 184 19.09 -25.59 -6.61
CA SER A 184 19.55 -26.07 -5.32
C SER A 184 18.71 -25.46 -4.19
N GLY A 185 18.40 -26.26 -3.15
CA GLY A 185 17.53 -25.82 -2.04
C GLY A 185 17.96 -24.50 -1.37
N SER A 186 19.25 -24.15 -1.43
CA SER A 186 19.77 -22.88 -0.95
C SER A 186 19.30 -21.66 -1.78
N LEU A 187 19.08 -21.83 -3.08
CA LEU A 187 18.59 -20.74 -3.94
C LEU A 187 17.13 -20.39 -3.65
N LEU A 188 16.33 -21.38 -3.26
CA LEU A 188 14.92 -21.18 -2.88
C LEU A 188 14.79 -20.28 -1.64
N ASN A 189 15.74 -20.32 -0.72
CA ASN A 189 15.72 -19.48 0.47
C ASN A 189 15.91 -17.97 0.15
N PHE A 190 16.51 -17.63 -1.00
CA PHE A 190 16.62 -16.25 -1.45
C PHE A 190 15.38 -15.77 -2.24
N LEU A 191 14.49 -16.69 -2.62
CA LEU A 191 13.36 -16.36 -3.49
C LEU A 191 12.45 -15.27 -2.93
N PRO A 192 12.09 -15.20 -1.64
CA PRO A 192 11.30 -14.08 -1.10
C PRO A 192 11.98 -12.72 -1.32
N ALA A 193 13.30 -12.63 -1.11
CA ALA A 193 14.04 -11.39 -1.30
C ALA A 193 14.10 -10.98 -2.79
N ILE A 194 14.27 -11.94 -3.69
CA ILE A 194 14.23 -11.72 -5.14
C ILE A 194 12.85 -11.22 -5.57
N ILE A 195 11.78 -11.88 -5.11
CA ILE A 195 10.39 -11.48 -5.39
C ILE A 195 10.12 -10.08 -4.88
N PHE A 196 10.61 -9.72 -3.69
CA PHE A 196 10.49 -8.38 -3.13
C PHE A 196 11.10 -7.32 -4.06
N LEU A 197 12.32 -7.52 -4.54
CA LEU A 197 12.97 -6.60 -5.48
C LEU A 197 12.23 -6.50 -6.81
N VAL A 198 11.86 -7.64 -7.39
CA VAL A 198 11.12 -7.68 -8.66
C VAL A 198 9.79 -6.94 -8.50
N ALA A 199 9.10 -7.12 -7.38
CA ALA A 199 7.85 -6.44 -7.08
C ALA A 199 8.04 -4.91 -6.94
N ILE A 200 9.11 -4.44 -6.28
CA ILE A 200 9.44 -3.02 -6.21
C ILE A 200 9.62 -2.43 -7.60
N PHE A 201 10.49 -3.03 -8.42
CA PHE A 201 10.78 -2.50 -9.75
C PHE A 201 9.56 -2.52 -10.66
N LEU A 202 8.78 -3.60 -10.63
CA LEU A 202 7.59 -3.73 -11.45
C LEU A 202 6.52 -2.70 -11.04
N ALA A 203 6.24 -2.56 -9.75
CA ALA A 203 5.27 -1.60 -9.24
C ALA A 203 5.72 -0.15 -9.46
N PHE A 204 7.01 0.14 -9.27
CA PHE A 204 7.57 1.46 -9.58
C PHE A 204 7.42 1.82 -11.06
N ALA A 205 7.71 0.88 -11.96
CA ALA A 205 7.62 1.08 -13.39
C ALA A 205 6.18 1.19 -13.92
N THR A 206 5.25 0.49 -13.29
CA THR A 206 3.83 0.46 -13.70
C THR A 206 2.96 1.48 -12.94
N GLY A 207 3.44 1.98 -11.80
CA GLY A 207 2.68 2.87 -10.92
C GLY A 207 1.46 2.22 -10.26
N THR A 208 1.49 0.87 -10.10
CA THR A 208 0.38 0.16 -9.48
C THR A 208 0.81 -1.09 -8.71
N SER A 209 0.39 -1.16 -7.45
CA SER A 209 0.55 -2.39 -6.64
C SER A 209 -0.39 -3.49 -7.10
N TRP A 210 -1.61 -3.17 -7.50
CA TRP A 210 -2.62 -4.15 -7.91
C TRP A 210 -2.22 -4.92 -9.17
N GLY A 211 -1.69 -4.24 -10.19
CA GLY A 211 -1.15 -4.89 -11.39
C GLY A 211 -0.01 -5.84 -11.07
N THR A 212 0.87 -5.42 -10.17
CA THR A 212 2.00 -6.24 -9.69
C THR A 212 1.52 -7.48 -8.92
N PHE A 213 0.51 -7.34 -8.06
CA PHE A 213 -0.12 -8.49 -7.38
C PHE A 213 -0.72 -9.48 -8.39
N GLY A 214 -1.45 -8.97 -9.38
CA GLY A 214 -2.09 -9.79 -10.42
C GLY A 214 -1.09 -10.65 -11.19
N ILE A 215 0.12 -10.18 -11.38
CA ILE A 215 1.18 -10.89 -12.11
C ILE A 215 1.97 -11.83 -11.18
N LEU A 216 2.49 -11.32 -10.07
CA LEU A 216 3.48 -12.05 -9.27
C LEU A 216 2.87 -13.06 -8.29
N ILE A 217 1.70 -12.77 -7.68
CA ILE A 217 1.11 -13.71 -6.71
C ILE A 217 0.77 -15.06 -7.35
N PRO A 218 0.15 -15.14 -8.54
CA PRO A 218 -0.06 -16.43 -9.20
C PRO A 218 1.24 -17.20 -9.45
N ILE A 219 2.31 -16.52 -9.84
CA ILE A 219 3.63 -17.14 -10.05
C ILE A 219 4.15 -17.73 -8.74
N VAL A 220 4.11 -16.97 -7.64
CA VAL A 220 4.52 -17.44 -6.32
C VAL A 220 3.72 -18.65 -5.86
N VAL A 221 2.39 -18.57 -5.97
CA VAL A 221 1.51 -19.68 -5.59
C VAL A 221 1.81 -20.92 -6.40
N ASN A 222 2.03 -20.79 -7.71
CA ASN A 222 2.35 -21.93 -8.56
C ASN A 222 3.71 -22.55 -8.22
N THR A 223 4.70 -21.71 -7.86
CA THR A 223 6.06 -22.15 -7.51
C THR A 223 6.06 -23.03 -6.23
N PHE A 224 5.26 -22.67 -5.22
CA PHE A 224 5.25 -23.35 -3.94
C PHE A 224 4.04 -24.26 -3.71
N SER A 225 3.13 -24.38 -4.66
CA SER A 225 1.92 -25.19 -4.52
C SER A 225 2.28 -26.66 -4.35
N GLY A 226 1.95 -27.21 -3.16
CA GLY A 226 2.20 -28.61 -2.82
C GLY A 226 3.60 -28.92 -2.26
N THR A 227 4.50 -27.94 -2.15
CA THR A 227 5.86 -28.15 -1.61
C THR A 227 6.07 -27.52 -0.24
N ASP A 228 6.04 -26.20 -0.11
CA ASP A 228 6.29 -25.47 1.13
C ASP A 228 5.32 -24.30 1.33
N ASN A 229 4.30 -24.52 2.15
CA ASN A 229 3.31 -23.49 2.46
C ASN A 229 3.91 -22.29 3.22
N THR A 230 4.94 -22.49 4.03
CA THR A 230 5.57 -21.40 4.79
C THR A 230 6.33 -20.47 3.86
N MET A 231 7.14 -21.03 2.95
CA MET A 231 7.85 -20.24 1.93
C MET A 231 6.88 -19.54 0.97
N MET A 232 5.77 -20.19 0.63
CA MET A 232 4.72 -19.54 -0.17
C MET A 232 4.17 -18.29 0.52
N ILE A 233 3.83 -18.37 1.80
CA ILE A 233 3.31 -17.24 2.58
C ILE A 233 4.35 -16.11 2.68
N ILE A 234 5.62 -16.44 2.96
CA ILE A 234 6.71 -15.47 3.05
C ILE A 234 6.90 -14.78 1.69
N SER A 235 6.87 -15.53 0.60
CA SER A 235 7.06 -15.00 -0.75
C SER A 235 5.89 -14.14 -1.23
N ILE A 236 4.64 -14.49 -0.89
CA ILE A 236 3.47 -13.65 -1.14
C ILE A 236 3.58 -12.35 -0.33
N SER A 237 4.01 -12.43 0.93
CA SER A 237 4.25 -11.24 1.75
C SER A 237 5.31 -10.34 1.13
N ALA A 238 6.41 -10.90 0.66
CA ALA A 238 7.48 -10.18 -0.02
C ALA A 238 6.98 -9.50 -1.30
N CYS A 239 6.15 -10.18 -2.08
CA CYS A 239 5.50 -9.63 -3.26
C CYS A 239 4.62 -8.43 -2.91
N MET A 240 3.72 -8.58 -1.93
CA MET A 240 2.81 -7.51 -1.51
C MET A 240 3.57 -6.30 -0.98
N ALA A 241 4.58 -6.53 -0.19
CA ALA A 241 5.42 -5.49 0.36
C ALA A 241 6.24 -4.73 -0.68
N GLY A 242 6.88 -5.46 -1.56
CA GLY A 242 7.64 -4.86 -2.66
C GLY A 242 6.74 -4.06 -3.58
N ALA A 243 5.58 -4.60 -3.93
CA ALA A 243 4.64 -3.92 -4.81
C ALA A 243 4.09 -2.62 -4.18
N VAL A 244 3.71 -2.65 -2.90
CA VAL A 244 3.27 -1.42 -2.21
C VAL A 244 4.40 -0.41 -2.10
N CYS A 245 5.64 -0.85 -1.79
CA CYS A 245 6.80 0.01 -1.72
C CYS A 245 7.10 0.69 -3.07
N GLY A 246 7.09 -0.06 -4.17
CA GLY A 246 7.33 0.46 -5.51
C GLY A 246 6.24 1.42 -5.97
N ASP A 247 4.98 1.09 -5.72
CA ASP A 247 3.83 1.92 -6.04
C ASP A 247 3.91 3.28 -5.33
N HIS A 248 4.08 3.29 -4.01
CA HIS A 248 4.12 4.54 -3.22
C HIS A 248 5.26 5.48 -3.58
N CYS A 249 6.37 5.00 -4.14
CA CYS A 249 7.48 5.87 -4.56
C CYS A 249 7.48 6.16 -6.08
N SER A 250 6.55 5.59 -6.83
CA SER A 250 6.44 5.83 -8.27
C SER A 250 5.86 7.21 -8.57
N PRO A 251 6.49 7.98 -9.47
CA PRO A 251 5.96 9.28 -9.90
C PRO A 251 4.68 9.17 -10.75
N ILE A 252 4.38 7.99 -11.28
CA ILE A 252 3.18 7.74 -12.10
C ILE A 252 2.07 7.03 -11.34
N SER A 253 2.27 6.77 -10.04
CA SER A 253 1.24 6.17 -9.18
C SER A 253 0.11 7.14 -8.90
N ASP A 254 -1.12 6.65 -9.00
CA ASP A 254 -2.33 7.37 -8.64
C ASP A 254 -2.33 7.74 -7.14
N THR A 255 -1.83 6.87 -6.28
CA THR A 255 -1.71 7.14 -4.84
C THR A 255 -0.77 8.31 -4.55
N THR A 256 0.38 8.37 -5.22
CA THR A 256 1.37 9.47 -5.07
C THR A 256 0.83 10.79 -5.65
N ILE A 257 0.15 10.72 -6.81
CA ILE A 257 -0.49 11.87 -7.44
C ILE A 257 -1.59 12.43 -6.53
N MET A 258 -2.46 11.58 -5.99
CA MET A 258 -3.55 11.99 -5.10
C MET A 258 -3.03 12.54 -3.77
N ALA A 259 -1.97 11.94 -3.20
CA ALA A 259 -1.36 12.42 -1.97
C ALA A 259 -0.76 13.82 -2.15
N SER A 260 0.00 14.06 -3.22
CA SER A 260 0.58 15.37 -3.52
C SER A 260 -0.48 16.43 -3.80
N ALA A 261 -1.53 16.08 -4.54
CA ALA A 261 -2.65 16.98 -4.81
C ALA A 261 -3.45 17.31 -3.54
N GLY A 262 -3.71 16.31 -2.68
CA GLY A 262 -4.39 16.52 -1.41
C GLY A 262 -3.60 17.37 -0.42
N ALA A 263 -2.27 17.24 -0.42
CA ALA A 263 -1.36 18.06 0.36
C ALA A 263 -1.06 19.43 -0.27
N GLN A 264 -1.54 19.69 -1.48
CA GLN A 264 -1.28 20.90 -2.25
C GLN A 264 0.23 21.19 -2.41
N CYS A 265 1.03 20.17 -2.58
CA CYS A 265 2.46 20.29 -2.83
C CYS A 265 2.81 19.94 -4.28
N ASN A 266 4.01 20.36 -4.72
CA ASN A 266 4.52 19.96 -6.03
C ASN A 266 4.75 18.44 -6.06
N HIS A 267 4.17 17.77 -7.06
CA HIS A 267 4.20 16.32 -7.19
C HIS A 267 5.63 15.75 -7.26
N MET A 268 6.50 16.35 -8.07
CA MET A 268 7.88 15.88 -8.20
C MET A 268 8.70 16.14 -6.94
N ASN A 269 8.42 17.21 -6.20
CA ASN A 269 9.04 17.46 -4.89
C ASN A 269 8.59 16.38 -3.89
N HIS A 270 7.31 16.01 -3.88
CA HIS A 270 6.81 14.91 -3.04
C HIS A 270 7.54 13.60 -3.33
N VAL A 271 7.66 13.21 -4.61
CA VAL A 271 8.39 12.00 -5.02
C VAL A 271 9.87 12.06 -4.61
N SER A 272 10.57 13.15 -4.92
CA SER A 272 12.01 13.28 -4.66
C SER A 272 12.35 13.33 -3.18
N THR A 273 11.49 13.89 -2.34
CA THR A 273 11.68 13.93 -0.89
C THR A 273 11.37 12.61 -0.21
N GLN A 274 10.42 11.85 -0.74
CA GLN A 274 10.02 10.55 -0.21
C GLN A 274 11.03 9.43 -0.55
N LEU A 275 11.62 9.47 -1.75
CA LEU A 275 12.45 8.39 -2.28
C LEU A 275 13.62 7.96 -1.37
N PRO A 276 14.40 8.86 -0.74
CA PRO A 276 15.47 8.46 0.18
C PRO A 276 14.99 7.63 1.38
N TYR A 277 13.84 7.98 1.94
CA TYR A 277 13.24 7.23 3.05
C TYR A 277 12.80 5.83 2.61
N VAL A 278 12.16 5.74 1.44
CA VAL A 278 11.74 4.46 0.86
C VAL A 278 12.94 3.55 0.61
N VAL A 279 14.04 4.08 0.07
CA VAL A 279 15.27 3.30 -0.18
C VAL A 279 15.84 2.72 1.12
N VAL A 280 15.86 3.48 2.20
CA VAL A 280 16.31 3.00 3.51
C VAL A 280 15.42 1.86 4.02
N VAL A 281 14.09 2.04 3.97
CA VAL A 281 13.14 1.02 4.41
C VAL A 281 13.23 -0.23 3.52
N ALA A 282 13.34 -0.05 2.20
CA ALA A 282 13.46 -1.15 1.25
C ALA A 282 14.74 -1.96 1.46
N ALA A 283 15.89 -1.32 1.74
CA ALA A 283 17.14 -2.00 2.01
C ALA A 283 17.06 -2.86 3.28
N VAL A 284 16.51 -2.33 4.36
CA VAL A 284 16.32 -3.10 5.60
C VAL A 284 15.32 -4.23 5.39
N SER A 285 14.22 -3.98 4.66
CA SER A 285 13.23 -5.01 4.35
C SER A 285 13.80 -6.12 3.47
N PHE A 286 14.64 -5.79 2.51
CA PHE A 286 15.33 -6.77 1.68
C PHE A 286 16.20 -7.72 2.50
N ILE A 287 17.03 -7.18 3.41
CA ILE A 287 17.83 -8.00 4.34
C ILE A 287 16.92 -8.86 5.21
N THR A 288 15.82 -8.30 5.68
CA THR A 288 14.85 -9.03 6.51
C THR A 288 14.20 -10.18 5.74
N TYR A 289 13.90 -10.02 4.45
CA TYR A 289 13.37 -11.10 3.61
C TYR A 289 14.42 -12.18 3.28
N ILE A 290 15.70 -11.83 3.17
CA ILE A 290 16.77 -12.83 3.10
C ILE A 290 16.75 -13.68 4.39
N ILE A 291 16.75 -13.05 5.55
CA ILE A 291 16.71 -13.76 6.84
C ILE A 291 15.44 -14.60 6.97
N ALA A 292 14.29 -14.09 6.55
CA ALA A 292 13.02 -14.81 6.59
C ALA A 292 13.01 -16.08 5.72
N GLY A 293 13.73 -16.06 4.60
CA GLY A 293 13.90 -17.23 3.73
C GLY A 293 14.71 -18.35 4.35
N PHE A 294 15.62 -18.05 5.29
CA PHE A 294 16.39 -19.06 6.04
C PHE A 294 15.72 -19.46 7.36
N ILE A 295 15.05 -18.50 8.00
CA ILE A 295 14.38 -18.72 9.29
C ILE A 295 12.88 -18.75 9.04
N HIS A 296 12.31 -19.94 8.90
CA HIS A 296 10.88 -20.15 8.63
C HIS A 296 9.98 -19.82 9.86
N ASN A 297 10.42 -18.90 10.69
CA ASN A 297 9.68 -18.38 11.84
C ASN A 297 9.31 -16.91 11.59
N PRO A 298 8.03 -16.55 11.63
CA PRO A 298 7.61 -15.21 11.30
C PRO A 298 7.99 -14.13 12.34
N VAL A 299 8.25 -14.50 13.59
CA VAL A 299 8.54 -13.57 14.69
C VAL A 299 9.99 -13.11 14.68
N VAL A 300 10.93 -14.02 14.44
CA VAL A 300 12.36 -13.73 14.50
C VAL A 300 12.79 -12.69 13.45
N PRO A 301 12.44 -12.82 12.14
CA PRO A 301 12.77 -11.79 11.16
C PRO A 301 12.13 -10.44 11.46
N LEU A 302 10.92 -10.41 12.05
CA LEU A 302 10.27 -9.17 12.44
C LEU A 302 11.09 -8.42 13.51
N ILE A 303 11.51 -9.12 14.58
CA ILE A 303 12.32 -8.52 15.64
C ILE A 303 13.66 -8.03 15.07
N ILE A 304 14.33 -8.84 14.25
CA ILE A 304 15.58 -8.45 13.60
C ILE A 304 15.37 -7.24 12.71
N GLY A 305 14.29 -7.19 11.93
CA GLY A 305 13.94 -6.05 11.07
C GLY A 305 13.73 -4.75 11.87
N ILE A 306 13.03 -4.81 13.01
CA ILE A 306 12.84 -3.65 13.89
C ILE A 306 14.17 -3.18 14.47
N VAL A 307 15.03 -4.10 14.91
CA VAL A 307 16.37 -3.77 15.46
C VAL A 307 17.24 -3.14 14.36
N LEU A 308 17.30 -3.75 13.18
CA LEU A 308 18.06 -3.20 12.05
C LEU A 308 17.55 -1.82 11.63
N MET A 309 16.24 -1.62 11.57
CA MET A 309 15.64 -0.32 11.27
C MET A 309 16.02 0.74 12.30
N THR A 310 15.93 0.40 13.59
CA THR A 310 16.31 1.29 14.68
C THR A 310 17.79 1.71 14.57
N LEU A 311 18.67 0.74 14.37
CA LEU A 311 20.11 1.00 14.21
C LEU A 311 20.40 1.86 12.98
N THR A 312 19.74 1.59 11.88
CA THR A 312 19.88 2.37 10.64
C THR A 312 19.46 3.83 10.84
N ILE A 313 18.31 4.08 11.48
CA ILE A 313 17.82 5.44 11.76
C ILE A 313 18.77 6.19 12.71
N ILE A 314 19.27 5.53 13.76
CA ILE A 314 20.25 6.12 14.68
C ILE A 314 21.55 6.46 13.94
N LEU A 315 22.01 5.59 13.06
CA LEU A 315 23.21 5.82 12.24
C LEU A 315 23.01 7.03 11.30
N ILE A 316 21.87 7.12 10.62
CA ILE A 316 21.53 8.26 9.77
C ILE A 316 21.53 9.55 10.58
N LYS A 317 20.88 9.55 11.76
CA LYS A 317 20.88 10.71 12.66
C LYS A 317 22.28 11.15 13.04
N TYR A 318 23.13 10.21 13.38
CA TYR A 318 24.53 10.50 13.75
C TYR A 318 25.29 11.15 12.58
N ILE A 319 25.15 10.59 11.35
CA ILE A 319 25.81 11.13 10.15
C ILE A 319 25.30 12.54 9.82
N VAL A 320 23.97 12.76 9.92
CA VAL A 320 23.36 14.08 9.66
C VAL A 320 23.87 15.12 10.64
N ASN A 321 23.95 14.78 11.94
CA ASN A 321 24.42 15.69 12.97
C ASN A 321 25.93 16.03 12.81
N GLN A 322 26.75 15.05 12.42
CA GLN A 322 28.18 15.34 12.14
C GLN A 322 28.37 16.28 10.96
N LYS A 323 27.56 16.14 9.90
CA LYS A 323 27.62 17.08 8.76
C LYS A 323 27.24 18.51 9.14
N GLN A 324 26.32 18.69 10.08
CA GLN A 324 25.91 19.99 10.58
C GLN A 324 26.96 20.64 11.48
N SER A 325 27.73 19.83 12.20
CA SER A 325 28.82 20.33 13.06
C SER A 325 30.07 20.78 12.28
N ASN A 326 30.22 20.28 11.05
CA ASN A 326 31.38 20.55 10.18
C ASN A 326 31.09 21.56 9.06
N SER A 327 29.85 22.04 8.94
CA SER A 327 29.42 23.13 8.04
C SER A 327 29.14 24.41 8.82
#